data_c145af45f6ea5ed0d7a4ca9930a867c9
#
_entry.id   c145af45f6ea5ed0d7a4ca9930a867c9
#
_cell.length_a   1.000
_cell.length_b   1.000
_cell.length_c   1.000
_cell.angle_alpha   90.00
_cell.angle_beta   90.00
_cell.angle_gamma   90.00
#
_symmetry.space_group_name_H-M   'P 1'
#
loop_
_entity.id
_entity.type
_entity.pdbx_description
1 polymer ?
#
loop_
_entity_poly.entity_id
_entity_poly.type
_entity_poly.pdbx_seq_one_letter_code
_entity_poly.pdbx_strand_id
1 'polypeptide(L)'
;MNMTARKLNFLLVMPRLVQSIGDGYVFPLGIAYISSSMKKAGFNVVTLNLNHREGDVFEIIKNMIEEKNIHVVATGGLSPQYHLVKSVIESAKRVNSNIVTVVGGGIISSDPETAIEALEFVDFGVIGEGEVTMCELGRCLENSGDFSEVDGIVFKDSAGYKKTNPRKDIDNIDTIPWPDYEGFDVEKYLDVPSAGFAGLNKKRMICMLGSRSCPFNCTFCCHTIGKKYRRRSLDDFFAELDYLVSRYNIEYISMADEVFAPDLRTAKEFCDRIKQYNISWYADFRIDRVKPELLPMLKDSGLDVMFFGVESADNRILKSMRKGITIEQIESVLKLVYDSGIASYGCFIFGDIEETIETASNTLKWWREHMEYCIHLTLVKPFPGSYIYQYACQNGIIKDQIQYLKDGCPQINISKMSNAEFAEIVHEISESSRLLNKLDSIELLGIDPQMGRETIAGICTKCSQKNIWENVKLFAIDYIYCSHCGQKYDIPSPLQLIENLDKNVAILLEKYGKVAVWGMTISIMDLFKHSKMLNDQNVFPVDISESKRQMELHTKKIYAPAILDEEEIPVVVVAVPSHGGQISCQVKENHPKVTAIIDICRLVDFDDAIAL
;
A
#
# COMPACT_ATOMS: atom_id res chain seq x y z
N MET A 1 -20.20 -34.86 31.34
CA MET A 1 -20.28 -35.12 29.90
C MET A 1 -19.08 -34.43 29.26
N ASN A 2 -18.12 -35.19 28.73
CA ASN A 2 -17.04 -34.62 27.95
C ASN A 2 -17.67 -34.04 26.66
N MET A 3 -17.83 -32.71 26.60
CA MET A 3 -18.10 -32.05 25.33
C MET A 3 -16.86 -32.29 24.45
N THR A 4 -16.98 -33.16 23.46
CA THR A 4 -15.94 -33.32 22.44
C THR A 4 -15.73 -31.99 21.77
N ALA A 5 -14.53 -31.43 21.87
CA ALA A 5 -14.16 -30.18 21.21
C ALA A 5 -14.57 -30.25 19.73
N ARG A 6 -15.35 -29.28 19.28
CA ARG A 6 -15.80 -29.23 17.88
C ARG A 6 -14.65 -28.69 17.03
N LYS A 7 -14.07 -29.49 16.16
CA LYS A 7 -13.09 -28.99 15.18
C LYS A 7 -13.74 -27.99 14.23
N LEU A 8 -13.18 -26.78 14.17
CA LEU A 8 -13.63 -25.70 13.29
C LEU A 8 -12.73 -25.61 12.05
N ASN A 9 -13.34 -25.24 10.91
CA ASN A 9 -12.63 -24.91 9.68
C ASN A 9 -12.54 -23.39 9.57
N PHE A 10 -11.32 -22.88 9.43
CA PHE A 10 -11.01 -21.45 9.32
C PHE A 10 -10.70 -21.10 7.87
N LEU A 11 -11.28 -20.00 7.38
CA LEU A 11 -10.92 -19.40 6.09
C LEU A 11 -10.21 -18.07 6.35
N LEU A 12 -8.94 -17.98 5.97
CA LEU A 12 -8.15 -16.75 6.03
C LEU A 12 -8.15 -16.10 4.65
N VAL A 13 -8.70 -14.89 4.56
CA VAL A 13 -8.93 -14.19 3.30
C VAL A 13 -8.04 -12.96 3.18
N MET A 14 -7.20 -12.92 2.14
CA MET A 14 -6.57 -11.70 1.67
C MET A 14 -7.57 -10.92 0.81
N PRO A 15 -7.97 -9.69 1.20
CA PRO A 15 -8.88 -8.87 0.40
C PRO A 15 -8.33 -8.57 -1.00
N ARG A 16 -9.23 -8.24 -1.93
CA ARG A 16 -8.84 -7.85 -3.29
C ARG A 16 -8.34 -6.39 -3.28
N LEU A 17 -7.03 -6.20 -3.29
CA LEU A 17 -6.41 -4.88 -3.29
C LEU A 17 -6.40 -4.24 -4.67
N VAL A 18 -6.30 -5.06 -5.72
CA VAL A 18 -6.15 -4.61 -7.11
C VAL A 18 -7.42 -4.80 -7.91
N GLN A 19 -7.60 -3.98 -8.93
CA GLN A 19 -8.77 -4.04 -9.79
C GLN A 19 -8.67 -5.18 -10.80
N SER A 20 -7.50 -5.38 -11.38
CA SER A 20 -7.26 -6.40 -12.40
C SER A 20 -6.31 -7.47 -11.89
N ILE A 21 -6.54 -8.73 -12.31
CA ILE A 21 -5.56 -9.81 -12.07
C ILE A 21 -4.30 -9.48 -12.86
N GLY A 22 -3.15 -9.67 -12.20
CA GLY A 22 -1.86 -9.30 -12.75
C GLY A 22 -1.36 -7.92 -12.35
N ASP A 23 -2.18 -7.12 -11.64
CA ASP A 23 -1.69 -5.89 -11.01
C ASP A 23 -0.85 -6.18 -9.79
N GLY A 24 0.21 -5.38 -9.61
CA GLY A 24 1.13 -5.54 -8.48
C GLY A 24 0.48 -5.17 -7.14
N TYR A 25 0.74 -5.99 -6.14
CA TYR A 25 0.38 -5.73 -4.74
C TYR A 25 1.49 -6.25 -3.83
N VAL A 26 1.44 -5.93 -2.54
CA VAL A 26 2.43 -6.43 -1.56
C VAL A 26 1.98 -7.78 -1.03
N PHE A 27 2.90 -8.78 -1.00
CA PHE A 27 2.59 -10.11 -0.45
C PHE A 27 2.08 -9.99 1.00
N PRO A 28 0.99 -10.69 1.37
CA PRO A 28 0.29 -10.48 2.64
C PRO A 28 0.98 -11.15 3.82
N LEU A 29 2.20 -10.73 4.17
CA LEU A 29 3.01 -11.35 5.23
C LEU A 29 2.24 -11.54 6.53
N GLY A 30 1.49 -10.52 7.00
CA GLY A 30 0.80 -10.59 8.28
C GLY A 30 -0.17 -11.77 8.39
N ILE A 31 -1.10 -11.91 7.43
CA ILE A 31 -2.07 -13.02 7.44
C ILE A 31 -1.40 -14.36 7.09
N ALA A 32 -0.30 -14.34 6.33
CA ALA A 32 0.45 -15.55 6.02
C ALA A 32 1.20 -16.10 7.26
N TYR A 33 1.74 -15.24 8.12
CA TYR A 33 2.29 -15.62 9.43
C TYR A 33 1.20 -16.19 10.36
N ILE A 34 0.01 -15.62 10.37
CA ILE A 34 -1.13 -16.14 11.14
C ILE A 34 -1.53 -17.53 10.63
N SER A 35 -1.63 -17.70 9.31
CA SER A 35 -1.96 -19.00 8.69
C SER A 35 -0.98 -20.10 9.11
N SER A 36 0.32 -19.85 8.96
CA SER A 36 1.34 -20.83 9.32
C SER A 36 1.35 -21.14 10.82
N SER A 37 1.13 -20.14 11.68
CA SER A 37 1.04 -20.32 13.12
C SER A 37 -0.16 -21.19 13.52
N MET A 38 -1.33 -20.94 12.94
CA MET A 38 -2.53 -21.73 13.18
C MET A 38 -2.40 -23.16 12.63
N LYS A 39 -1.84 -23.34 11.43
CA LYS A 39 -1.55 -24.66 10.86
C LYS A 39 -0.59 -25.46 11.74
N LYS A 40 0.50 -24.84 12.23
CA LYS A 40 1.44 -25.43 13.19
C LYS A 40 0.77 -25.82 14.52
N ALA A 41 -0.22 -25.05 14.96
CA ALA A 41 -1.01 -25.32 16.16
C ALA A 41 -2.09 -26.41 15.96
N GLY A 42 -2.26 -26.95 14.74
CA GLY A 42 -3.15 -28.06 14.42
C GLY A 42 -4.57 -27.68 14.01
N PHE A 43 -4.84 -26.42 13.68
CA PHE A 43 -6.12 -25.96 13.16
C PHE A 43 -6.31 -26.33 11.68
N ASN A 44 -7.56 -26.54 11.27
CA ASN A 44 -7.92 -26.69 9.86
C ASN A 44 -8.02 -25.30 9.22
N VAL A 45 -6.99 -24.86 8.53
CA VAL A 45 -6.90 -23.55 7.89
C VAL A 45 -6.93 -23.69 6.38
N VAL A 46 -7.88 -23.01 5.76
CA VAL A 46 -7.99 -22.76 4.33
C VAL A 46 -7.63 -21.30 4.08
N THR A 47 -6.93 -21.03 3.01
CA THR A 47 -6.50 -19.68 2.64
C THR A 47 -7.12 -19.27 1.30
N LEU A 48 -7.37 -17.99 1.13
CA LEU A 48 -7.94 -17.40 -0.09
C LEU A 48 -7.27 -16.06 -0.38
N ASN A 49 -6.58 -15.95 -1.50
CA ASN A 49 -6.07 -14.70 -2.02
C ASN A 49 -6.99 -14.19 -3.13
N LEU A 50 -7.79 -13.16 -2.83
CA LEU A 50 -8.76 -12.61 -3.78
C LEU A 50 -8.11 -11.83 -4.93
N ASN A 51 -6.83 -11.46 -4.82
CA ASN A 51 -6.11 -10.77 -5.91
C ASN A 51 -5.81 -11.71 -7.10
N HIS A 52 -5.97 -13.02 -6.90
CA HIS A 52 -5.77 -14.05 -7.94
C HIS A 52 -7.08 -14.72 -8.40
N ARG A 53 -8.22 -14.12 -8.09
CA ARG A 53 -9.54 -14.68 -8.40
C ARG A 53 -10.37 -13.69 -9.20
N GLU A 54 -10.86 -14.10 -10.34
CA GLU A 54 -11.86 -13.34 -11.12
C GLU A 54 -13.28 -13.52 -10.56
N GLY A 55 -14.14 -12.57 -10.86
CA GLY A 55 -15.55 -12.63 -10.52
C GLY A 55 -15.93 -11.89 -9.24
N ASP A 56 -17.17 -12.05 -8.84
CA ASP A 56 -17.76 -11.37 -7.70
C ASP A 56 -17.22 -11.92 -6.37
N VAL A 57 -16.83 -11.03 -5.46
CA VAL A 57 -16.23 -11.40 -4.16
C VAL A 57 -17.19 -12.23 -3.32
N PHE A 58 -18.49 -11.88 -3.33
CA PHE A 58 -19.51 -12.62 -2.57
C PHE A 58 -19.62 -14.07 -3.06
N GLU A 59 -19.72 -14.29 -4.38
CA GLU A 59 -19.84 -15.64 -4.94
C GLU A 59 -18.58 -16.48 -4.69
N ILE A 60 -17.38 -15.87 -4.76
CA ILE A 60 -16.12 -16.57 -4.45
C ILE A 60 -16.10 -17.03 -2.98
N ILE A 61 -16.44 -16.13 -2.05
CA ILE A 61 -16.45 -16.43 -0.61
C ILE A 61 -17.53 -17.46 -0.29
N LYS A 62 -18.73 -17.33 -0.88
CA LYS A 62 -19.83 -18.27 -0.72
C LYS A 62 -19.41 -19.69 -1.13
N ASN A 63 -18.85 -19.86 -2.32
CA ASN A 63 -18.39 -21.15 -2.80
C ASN A 63 -17.33 -21.77 -1.85
N MET A 64 -16.37 -20.97 -1.37
CA MET A 64 -15.38 -21.44 -0.42
C MET A 64 -15.99 -21.86 0.92
N ILE A 65 -16.97 -21.12 1.43
CA ILE A 65 -17.68 -21.46 2.67
C ILE A 65 -18.41 -22.77 2.54
N GLU A 66 -19.18 -22.95 1.46
CA GLU A 66 -20.01 -24.14 1.21
C GLU A 66 -19.13 -25.38 0.94
N GLU A 67 -18.14 -25.30 0.03
CA GLU A 67 -17.28 -26.41 -0.36
C GLU A 67 -16.36 -26.91 0.78
N LYS A 68 -15.87 -25.99 1.60
CA LYS A 68 -14.91 -26.29 2.67
C LYS A 68 -15.56 -26.38 4.06
N ASN A 69 -16.90 -26.23 4.14
CA ASN A 69 -17.63 -26.23 5.41
C ASN A 69 -17.01 -25.29 6.43
N ILE A 70 -16.83 -24.01 6.04
CA ILE A 70 -16.16 -22.99 6.85
C ILE A 70 -17.04 -22.56 8.03
N HIS A 71 -16.44 -22.39 9.19
CA HIS A 71 -17.07 -21.95 10.43
C HIS A 71 -16.61 -20.55 10.87
N VAL A 72 -15.37 -20.20 10.54
CA VAL A 72 -14.73 -18.94 10.90
C VAL A 72 -14.11 -18.32 9.65
N VAL A 73 -14.42 -17.05 9.38
CA VAL A 73 -13.79 -16.27 8.31
C VAL A 73 -12.96 -15.17 8.95
N ALA A 74 -11.66 -15.15 8.68
CA ALA A 74 -10.73 -14.15 9.17
C ALA A 74 -10.12 -13.35 8.01
N THR A 75 -9.98 -12.05 8.20
CA THR A 75 -9.36 -11.14 7.25
C THR A 75 -8.67 -9.99 7.98
N GLY A 76 -8.01 -9.09 7.26
CA GLY A 76 -7.40 -7.91 7.85
C GLY A 76 -6.92 -6.92 6.81
N GLY A 77 -6.49 -5.76 7.30
CA GLY A 77 -6.00 -4.69 6.44
C GLY A 77 -5.58 -3.47 7.23
N LEU A 78 -5.31 -2.39 6.51
CA LEU A 78 -5.05 -1.07 7.06
C LEU A 78 -6.36 -0.25 7.08
N SER A 79 -6.41 0.81 7.88
CA SER A 79 -7.60 1.68 8.00
C SER A 79 -8.15 2.18 6.64
N PRO A 80 -7.33 2.58 5.66
CA PRO A 80 -7.83 2.95 4.34
C PRO A 80 -8.50 1.81 3.55
N GLN A 81 -8.29 0.57 3.96
CA GLN A 81 -8.85 -0.62 3.30
C GLN A 81 -10.21 -1.06 3.90
N TYR A 82 -10.89 -0.17 4.62
CA TYR A 82 -12.16 -0.43 5.28
C TYR A 82 -13.16 -1.19 4.41
N HIS A 83 -13.46 -0.69 3.20
CA HIS A 83 -14.44 -1.31 2.30
C HIS A 83 -14.04 -2.72 1.86
N LEU A 84 -12.75 -2.97 1.66
CA LEU A 84 -12.25 -4.30 1.28
C LEU A 84 -12.43 -5.31 2.41
N VAL A 85 -12.09 -4.92 3.64
CA VAL A 85 -12.26 -5.74 4.84
C VAL A 85 -13.76 -5.99 5.09
N LYS A 86 -14.58 -4.93 5.04
CA LYS A 86 -16.03 -5.01 5.19
C LYS A 86 -16.65 -5.97 4.19
N SER A 87 -16.29 -5.87 2.90
CA SER A 87 -16.81 -6.74 1.83
C SER A 87 -16.59 -8.22 2.12
N VAL A 88 -15.46 -8.61 2.71
CA VAL A 88 -15.17 -10.01 3.08
C VAL A 88 -16.07 -10.49 4.21
N ILE A 89 -16.14 -9.74 5.33
CA ILE A 89 -16.93 -10.17 6.50
C ILE A 89 -18.43 -10.11 6.26
N GLU A 90 -18.91 -9.11 5.52
CA GLU A 90 -20.30 -9.00 5.11
C GLU A 90 -20.70 -10.16 4.21
N SER A 91 -19.85 -10.52 3.23
CA SER A 91 -20.09 -11.69 2.37
C SER A 91 -20.24 -12.96 3.20
N ALA A 92 -19.37 -13.18 4.19
CA ALA A 92 -19.46 -14.34 5.07
C ALA A 92 -20.78 -14.39 5.85
N LYS A 93 -21.18 -13.27 6.45
CA LYS A 93 -22.44 -13.18 7.22
C LYS A 93 -23.70 -13.33 6.34
N ARG A 94 -23.66 -12.85 5.10
CA ARG A 94 -24.76 -13.02 4.12
C ARG A 94 -24.94 -14.48 3.73
N VAL A 95 -23.86 -15.26 3.62
CA VAL A 95 -23.94 -16.70 3.35
C VAL A 95 -24.57 -17.44 4.54
N ASN A 96 -24.08 -17.17 5.74
CA ASN A 96 -24.60 -17.76 6.98
C ASN A 96 -24.27 -16.86 8.17
N SER A 97 -25.28 -16.30 8.82
CA SER A 97 -25.14 -15.41 9.97
C SER A 97 -24.42 -16.04 11.17
N ASN A 98 -24.37 -17.37 11.27
CA ASN A 98 -23.66 -18.10 12.33
C ASN A 98 -22.14 -18.22 12.08
N ILE A 99 -21.64 -17.84 10.91
CA ILE A 99 -20.18 -17.81 10.68
C ILE A 99 -19.57 -16.76 11.58
N VAL A 100 -18.53 -17.17 12.30
CA VAL A 100 -17.73 -16.25 13.12
C VAL A 100 -16.82 -15.43 12.22
N THR A 101 -16.84 -14.12 12.37
CA THR A 101 -16.00 -13.20 11.61
C THR A 101 -14.92 -12.59 12.48
N VAL A 102 -13.68 -12.63 12.02
CA VAL A 102 -12.50 -12.10 12.73
C VAL A 102 -11.76 -11.11 11.83
N VAL A 103 -11.44 -9.94 12.37
CA VAL A 103 -10.67 -8.93 11.66
C VAL A 103 -9.42 -8.58 12.46
N GLY A 104 -8.27 -8.45 11.78
CA GLY A 104 -7.01 -8.03 12.36
C GLY A 104 -6.30 -6.96 11.53
N GLY A 105 -5.02 -6.75 11.86
CA GLY A 105 -4.16 -5.78 11.18
C GLY A 105 -4.36 -4.34 11.67
N GLY A 106 -3.80 -3.39 10.91
CA GLY A 106 -3.77 -1.98 11.29
C GLY A 106 -5.14 -1.35 11.51
N ILE A 107 -6.16 -1.79 10.77
CA ILE A 107 -7.54 -1.27 10.92
C ILE A 107 -8.08 -1.49 12.34
N ILE A 108 -7.81 -2.64 12.95
CA ILE A 108 -8.23 -2.94 14.34
C ILE A 108 -7.21 -2.40 15.34
N SER A 109 -5.91 -2.65 15.10
CA SER A 109 -4.88 -2.35 16.10
C SER A 109 -4.71 -0.85 16.37
N SER A 110 -5.02 0.00 15.37
CA SER A 110 -4.86 1.45 15.46
C SER A 110 -5.94 2.13 16.31
N ASP A 111 -7.20 1.72 16.17
CA ASP A 111 -8.35 2.25 16.90
C ASP A 111 -9.42 1.16 17.00
N PRO A 112 -9.27 0.23 17.98
CA PRO A 112 -10.12 -0.96 18.07
C PRO A 112 -11.61 -0.65 18.25
N GLU A 113 -11.93 0.37 19.04
CA GLU A 113 -13.32 0.72 19.39
C GLU A 113 -14.04 1.31 18.19
N THR A 114 -13.44 2.31 17.53
CA THR A 114 -13.98 2.89 16.31
C THR A 114 -14.11 1.84 15.20
N ALA A 115 -13.11 0.99 15.04
CA ALA A 115 -13.10 0.00 13.97
C ALA A 115 -14.19 -1.07 14.14
N ILE A 116 -14.37 -1.61 15.35
CA ILE A 116 -15.38 -2.66 15.59
C ILE A 116 -16.82 -2.10 15.53
N GLU A 117 -16.99 -0.81 15.81
CA GLU A 117 -18.26 -0.12 15.65
C GLU A 117 -18.57 0.13 14.17
N ALA A 118 -17.57 0.57 13.41
CA ALA A 118 -17.71 0.80 11.97
C ALA A 118 -17.94 -0.48 11.17
N LEU A 119 -17.31 -1.60 11.57
CA LEU A 119 -17.40 -2.92 10.93
C LEU A 119 -18.55 -3.73 11.54
N GLU A 120 -19.79 -3.44 11.16
CA GLU A 120 -21.04 -3.98 11.74
C GLU A 120 -21.10 -5.51 11.80
N PHE A 121 -20.40 -6.20 10.88
CA PHE A 121 -20.44 -7.66 10.71
C PHE A 121 -19.24 -8.39 11.36
N VAL A 122 -18.44 -7.70 12.16
CA VAL A 122 -17.30 -8.30 12.86
C VAL A 122 -17.72 -8.82 14.24
N ASP A 123 -17.35 -10.07 14.55
CA ASP A 123 -17.56 -10.67 15.88
C ASP A 123 -16.34 -10.40 16.78
N PHE A 124 -15.11 -10.55 16.23
CA PHE A 124 -13.86 -10.36 16.99
C PHE A 124 -12.86 -9.52 16.20
N GLY A 125 -12.25 -8.56 16.89
CA GLY A 125 -11.08 -7.84 16.43
C GLY A 125 -9.82 -8.34 17.12
N VAL A 126 -8.74 -8.57 16.37
CA VAL A 126 -7.43 -8.98 16.90
C VAL A 126 -6.49 -7.78 16.90
N ILE A 127 -5.96 -7.43 18.08
CA ILE A 127 -5.13 -6.24 18.32
C ILE A 127 -3.66 -6.66 18.41
N GLY A 128 -2.80 -5.96 17.68
CA GLY A 128 -1.35 -6.20 17.67
C GLY A 128 -0.94 -7.46 16.90
N GLU A 129 0.00 -8.24 17.44
CA GLU A 129 0.48 -9.48 16.83
C GLU A 129 -0.56 -10.59 16.96
N GLY A 130 -0.96 -11.14 15.82
CA GLY A 130 -2.09 -12.07 15.74
C GLY A 130 -1.71 -13.56 15.88
N GLU A 131 -0.45 -13.94 15.77
CA GLU A 131 -0.02 -15.34 15.64
C GLU A 131 -0.41 -16.20 16.86
N VAL A 132 -0.21 -15.66 18.05
CA VAL A 132 -0.61 -16.33 19.31
C VAL A 132 -2.09 -16.10 19.59
N THR A 133 -2.57 -14.86 19.42
CA THR A 133 -3.96 -14.48 19.69
C THR A 133 -4.95 -15.30 18.87
N MET A 134 -4.70 -15.50 17.57
CA MET A 134 -5.58 -16.31 16.72
C MET A 134 -5.60 -17.79 17.12
N CYS A 135 -4.47 -18.33 17.61
CA CYS A 135 -4.42 -19.70 18.13
C CYS A 135 -5.23 -19.84 19.42
N GLU A 136 -5.15 -18.87 20.33
CA GLU A 136 -5.91 -18.88 21.58
C GLU A 136 -7.40 -18.66 21.33
N LEU A 137 -7.76 -17.69 20.49
CA LEU A 137 -9.13 -17.44 20.07
C LEU A 137 -9.74 -18.68 19.40
N GLY A 138 -8.98 -19.33 18.50
CA GLY A 138 -9.41 -20.56 17.84
C GLY A 138 -9.71 -21.68 18.83
N ARG A 139 -8.84 -21.90 19.83
CA ARG A 139 -9.09 -22.90 20.89
C ARG A 139 -10.30 -22.53 21.74
N CYS A 140 -10.46 -21.24 22.08
CA CYS A 140 -11.60 -20.75 22.82
C CYS A 140 -12.92 -21.01 22.06
N LEU A 141 -12.96 -20.76 20.76
CA LEU A 141 -14.10 -21.05 19.88
C LEU A 141 -14.40 -22.56 19.79
N GLU A 142 -13.39 -23.42 19.64
CA GLU A 142 -13.56 -24.89 19.56
C GLU A 142 -14.08 -25.50 20.87
N ASN A 143 -13.74 -24.89 22.02
CA ASN A 143 -14.08 -25.39 23.34
C ASN A 143 -15.24 -24.64 24.01
N SER A 144 -15.84 -23.65 23.34
CA SER A 144 -16.85 -22.75 23.93
C SER A 144 -16.38 -22.12 25.25
N GLY A 145 -15.11 -21.66 25.27
CA GLY A 145 -14.46 -21.05 26.43
C GLY A 145 -14.86 -19.61 26.67
N ASP A 146 -14.28 -18.99 27.69
CA ASP A 146 -14.48 -17.57 28.01
C ASP A 146 -13.51 -16.70 27.17
N PHE A 147 -14.06 -15.90 26.28
CA PHE A 147 -13.27 -14.98 25.43
C PHE A 147 -12.55 -13.91 26.25
N SER A 148 -12.97 -13.63 27.48
CA SER A 148 -12.31 -12.65 28.36
C SER A 148 -10.90 -13.09 28.80
N GLU A 149 -10.59 -14.39 28.67
CA GLU A 149 -9.29 -14.96 28.98
C GLU A 149 -8.31 -14.89 27.79
N VAL A 150 -8.77 -14.52 26.59
CA VAL A 150 -7.93 -14.36 25.40
C VAL A 150 -7.38 -12.94 25.37
N ASP A 151 -6.08 -12.77 25.59
CA ASP A 151 -5.43 -11.45 25.49
C ASP A 151 -5.40 -10.91 24.04
N GLY A 152 -5.53 -9.59 23.90
CA GLY A 152 -5.34 -8.91 22.62
C GLY A 152 -6.51 -9.02 21.67
N ILE A 153 -7.75 -9.15 22.17
CA ILE A 153 -8.95 -9.10 21.34
C ILE A 153 -9.91 -7.98 21.79
N VAL A 154 -10.76 -7.58 20.87
CA VAL A 154 -11.93 -6.75 21.11
C VAL A 154 -13.13 -7.43 20.48
N PHE A 155 -14.26 -7.47 21.19
CA PHE A 155 -15.50 -8.08 20.72
C PHE A 155 -16.72 -7.38 21.31
N LYS A 156 -17.90 -7.68 20.80
CA LYS A 156 -19.17 -7.13 21.28
C LYS A 156 -19.91 -8.19 22.08
N ASP A 157 -20.34 -7.85 23.28
CA ASP A 157 -21.26 -8.65 24.11
C ASP A 157 -22.56 -7.90 24.39
N SER A 158 -23.42 -8.46 25.22
CA SER A 158 -24.71 -7.84 25.59
C SER A 158 -24.59 -6.51 26.31
N ALA A 159 -23.41 -6.20 26.87
CA ALA A 159 -23.13 -4.96 27.61
C ALA A 159 -22.43 -3.89 26.73
N GLY A 160 -22.05 -4.24 25.50
CA GLY A 160 -21.35 -3.37 24.57
C GLY A 160 -20.00 -3.93 24.12
N TYR A 161 -19.04 -3.04 23.82
CA TYR A 161 -17.70 -3.46 23.42
C TYR A 161 -16.84 -3.85 24.62
N LYS A 162 -16.16 -4.98 24.51
CA LYS A 162 -15.23 -5.49 25.49
C LYS A 162 -13.86 -5.67 24.88
N LYS A 163 -12.87 -5.01 25.46
CA LYS A 163 -11.47 -5.15 25.12
C LYS A 163 -10.76 -5.92 26.21
N THR A 164 -10.05 -6.97 25.84
CA THR A 164 -9.29 -7.79 26.80
C THR A 164 -7.93 -7.18 27.12
N ASN A 165 -7.16 -7.82 27.98
CA ASN A 165 -5.83 -7.33 28.31
C ASN A 165 -4.96 -7.23 27.06
N PRO A 166 -4.06 -6.23 26.98
CA PRO A 166 -3.10 -6.16 25.90
C PRO A 166 -2.19 -7.40 25.89
N ARG A 167 -2.03 -8.00 24.71
CA ARG A 167 -1.06 -9.08 24.56
C ARG A 167 0.37 -8.52 24.63
N LYS A 168 1.27 -9.25 25.28
CA LYS A 168 2.70 -8.97 25.23
C LYS A 168 3.25 -9.26 23.82
N ASP A 169 4.15 -8.41 23.38
CA ASP A 169 4.88 -8.62 22.12
C ASP A 169 5.62 -9.97 22.15
N ILE A 170 5.71 -10.64 21.00
CA ILE A 170 6.48 -11.87 20.85
C ILE A 170 7.97 -11.51 20.89
N ASP A 171 8.65 -11.81 22.00
CA ASP A 171 10.05 -11.42 22.21
C ASP A 171 11.02 -12.07 21.22
N ASN A 172 10.88 -13.36 21.00
CA ASN A 172 11.70 -14.11 20.05
C ASN A 172 10.93 -14.40 18.77
N ILE A 173 11.20 -13.63 17.72
CA ILE A 173 10.53 -13.71 16.43
C ILE A 173 10.83 -15.05 15.71
N ASP A 174 11.99 -15.67 15.95
CA ASP A 174 12.39 -16.96 15.35
C ASP A 174 11.46 -18.11 15.78
N THR A 175 10.64 -17.93 16.82
CA THR A 175 9.65 -18.93 17.23
C THR A 175 8.42 -18.99 16.34
N ILE A 176 8.19 -17.93 15.54
CA ILE A 176 7.09 -17.80 14.61
C ILE A 176 7.46 -18.60 13.35
N PRO A 177 6.61 -19.53 12.89
CA PRO A 177 6.87 -20.21 11.62
C PRO A 177 6.87 -19.20 10.46
N TRP A 178 7.66 -19.49 9.43
CA TRP A 178 7.71 -18.67 8.23
C TRP A 178 6.32 -18.49 7.59
N PRO A 179 6.09 -17.43 6.79
CA PRO A 179 4.81 -17.20 6.15
C PRO A 179 4.31 -18.41 5.35
N ASP A 180 3.00 -18.57 5.32
CA ASP A 180 2.33 -19.58 4.50
C ASP A 180 2.33 -19.15 3.02
N TYR A 181 3.48 -19.22 2.39
CA TYR A 181 3.69 -18.78 1.01
C TYR A 181 2.78 -19.51 0.03
N GLU A 182 2.70 -20.85 0.15
CA GLU A 182 1.88 -21.68 -0.73
C GLU A 182 0.38 -21.41 -0.56
N GLY A 183 -0.05 -21.21 0.68
CA GLY A 183 -1.44 -20.93 1.00
C GLY A 183 -1.96 -19.64 0.38
N PHE A 184 -1.09 -18.66 0.13
CA PHE A 184 -1.44 -17.39 -0.51
C PHE A 184 -0.96 -17.27 -1.96
N ASP A 185 -0.81 -18.41 -2.67
CA ASP A 185 -0.52 -18.46 -4.11
C ASP A 185 0.78 -17.72 -4.49
N VAL A 186 1.88 -17.93 -3.74
CA VAL A 186 3.15 -17.22 -3.95
C VAL A 186 3.66 -17.31 -5.39
N GLU A 187 3.51 -18.45 -6.07
CA GLU A 187 3.93 -18.59 -7.47
C GLU A 187 3.22 -17.59 -8.40
N LYS A 188 1.90 -17.44 -8.23
CA LYS A 188 1.14 -16.44 -9.00
C LYS A 188 1.54 -15.00 -8.63
N TYR A 189 1.83 -14.77 -7.34
CA TYR A 189 2.31 -13.48 -6.87
C TYR A 189 3.66 -13.11 -7.52
N LEU A 190 4.59 -14.05 -7.62
CA LEU A 190 5.93 -13.83 -8.17
C LEU A 190 5.95 -13.58 -9.68
N ASP A 191 4.92 -14.02 -10.38
CA ASP A 191 4.75 -13.75 -11.82
C ASP A 191 4.19 -12.34 -12.09
N VAL A 192 3.70 -11.66 -11.04
CA VAL A 192 3.19 -10.28 -11.13
C VAL A 192 4.30 -9.31 -10.72
N PRO A 193 4.59 -8.26 -11.52
CA PRO A 193 5.53 -7.22 -11.11
C PRO A 193 5.09 -6.56 -9.82
N SER A 194 6.03 -6.30 -8.94
CA SER A 194 5.73 -5.72 -7.64
C SER A 194 5.19 -4.29 -7.75
N ALA A 195 4.18 -3.97 -6.95
CA ALA A 195 3.69 -2.61 -6.80
C ALA A 195 4.80 -1.71 -6.20
N GLY A 196 5.09 -0.61 -6.87
CA GLY A 196 6.01 0.43 -6.38
C GLY A 196 7.49 0.25 -6.75
N PHE A 197 7.91 -0.88 -7.34
CA PHE A 197 9.32 -1.13 -7.70
C PHE A 197 9.51 -1.58 -9.15
N ALA A 198 8.59 -1.25 -10.00
CA ALA A 198 8.55 -1.70 -11.37
C ALA A 198 9.70 -1.21 -12.25
N GLY A 199 10.43 -0.19 -11.87
CA GLY A 199 11.63 0.23 -12.58
C GLY A 199 12.83 -0.70 -12.42
N LEU A 200 12.74 -1.71 -11.57
CA LEU A 200 13.89 -2.55 -11.23
C LEU A 200 14.09 -3.74 -12.17
N ASN A 201 13.24 -3.94 -13.18
CA ASN A 201 13.33 -5.07 -14.14
C ASN A 201 13.44 -6.45 -13.45
N LYS A 202 13.01 -6.57 -12.20
CA LYS A 202 13.12 -7.80 -11.43
C LYS A 202 11.80 -8.54 -11.44
N LYS A 203 11.83 -9.70 -12.05
CA LYS A 203 10.79 -10.73 -11.91
C LYS A 203 11.06 -11.46 -10.59
N ARG A 204 10.04 -12.00 -9.95
CA ARG A 204 10.17 -12.87 -8.76
C ARG A 204 10.74 -12.16 -7.52
N MET A 205 10.09 -11.04 -7.19
CA MET A 205 10.35 -10.29 -5.96
C MET A 205 9.46 -10.77 -4.82
N ILE A 206 10.04 -10.94 -3.63
CA ILE A 206 9.31 -11.29 -2.40
C ILE A 206 9.63 -10.33 -1.27
N CYS A 207 8.64 -10.07 -0.41
CA CYS A 207 8.86 -9.37 0.85
C CYS A 207 9.36 -10.36 1.90
N MET A 208 10.40 -9.98 2.64
CA MET A 208 10.89 -10.72 3.80
C MET A 208 11.03 -9.80 5.01
N LEU A 209 10.80 -10.35 6.19
CA LEU A 209 10.85 -9.61 7.44
C LEU A 209 12.12 -9.99 8.22
N GLY A 210 13.01 -9.02 8.44
CA GLY A 210 14.19 -9.17 9.28
C GLY A 210 13.98 -8.66 10.72
N SER A 211 13.06 -7.72 10.92
CA SER A 211 12.73 -7.15 12.22
C SER A 211 11.28 -6.72 12.32
N ARG A 212 10.81 -6.49 13.54
CA ARG A 212 9.47 -5.95 13.85
C ARG A 212 9.58 -4.71 14.71
N SER A 213 8.68 -3.78 14.48
CA SER A 213 8.52 -2.50 15.16
C SER A 213 9.65 -1.51 14.92
N CYS A 214 9.35 -0.24 15.13
CA CYS A 214 10.28 0.86 15.04
C CYS A 214 10.37 1.55 16.42
N PRO A 215 11.58 1.80 16.97
CA PRO A 215 11.73 2.37 18.30
C PRO A 215 11.47 3.89 18.36
N PHE A 216 11.21 4.51 17.22
CA PHE A 216 11.01 5.95 17.12
C PHE A 216 9.54 6.34 17.32
N ASN A 217 9.28 7.61 17.65
CA ASN A 217 7.94 8.12 17.99
C ASN A 217 7.52 9.29 17.08
N CYS A 218 7.69 9.13 15.76
CA CYS A 218 7.24 10.15 14.80
C CYS A 218 5.73 10.37 14.92
N THR A 219 5.29 11.62 14.87
CA THR A 219 3.89 12.00 15.18
C THR A 219 2.86 11.46 14.19
N PHE A 220 3.28 11.19 12.96
CA PHE A 220 2.44 10.68 11.88
C PHE A 220 2.41 9.16 11.79
N CYS A 221 3.33 8.45 12.47
CA CYS A 221 3.39 6.98 12.44
C CYS A 221 2.37 6.32 13.37
N CYS A 222 1.86 5.16 12.91
CA CYS A 222 1.03 4.25 13.71
C CYS A 222 1.86 3.02 14.09
N HIS A 223 1.92 2.70 15.38
CA HIS A 223 2.59 1.49 15.87
C HIS A 223 1.56 0.39 16.10
N THR A 224 1.30 -0.43 15.09
CA THR A 224 0.25 -1.46 15.13
C THR A 224 0.67 -2.76 15.80
N ILE A 225 1.99 -3.01 15.93
CA ILE A 225 2.57 -4.24 16.49
C ILE A 225 3.54 -3.94 17.64
N GLY A 226 3.27 -2.89 18.41
CA GLY A 226 4.12 -2.47 19.53
C GLY A 226 5.25 -1.51 19.13
N LYS A 227 6.11 -1.16 20.10
CA LYS A 227 7.21 -0.20 19.93
C LYS A 227 8.59 -0.82 20.20
N LYS A 228 8.64 -2.04 20.73
CA LYS A 228 9.89 -2.71 21.04
C LYS A 228 10.49 -3.28 19.77
N TYR A 229 11.61 -2.69 19.31
CA TYR A 229 12.34 -3.24 18.18
C TYR A 229 12.84 -4.65 18.49
N ARG A 230 12.52 -5.62 17.65
CA ARG A 230 12.89 -7.03 17.77
C ARG A 230 13.39 -7.51 16.43
N ARG A 231 14.47 -8.25 16.42
CA ARG A 231 15.11 -8.74 15.21
C ARG A 231 15.14 -10.26 15.19
N ARG A 232 14.94 -10.84 14.03
CA ARG A 232 15.21 -12.25 13.76
C ARG A 232 16.71 -12.51 13.81
N SER A 233 17.09 -13.74 14.14
CA SER A 233 18.46 -14.17 13.92
C SER A 233 18.76 -14.19 12.41
N LEU A 234 20.02 -13.95 12.05
CA LEU A 234 20.42 -14.09 10.65
C LEU A 234 20.30 -15.53 10.17
N ASP A 235 20.49 -16.51 11.07
CA ASP A 235 20.37 -17.91 10.72
C ASP A 235 18.94 -18.27 10.29
N ASP A 236 17.93 -17.81 11.04
CA ASP A 236 16.53 -18.06 10.68
C ASP A 236 16.15 -17.29 9.39
N PHE A 237 16.60 -16.04 9.25
CA PHE A 237 16.37 -15.24 8.04
C PHE A 237 16.94 -15.90 6.79
N PHE A 238 18.20 -16.35 6.84
CA PHE A 238 18.85 -16.96 5.69
C PHE A 238 18.38 -18.38 5.42
N ALA A 239 17.90 -19.13 6.43
CA ALA A 239 17.23 -20.40 6.19
C ALA A 239 15.92 -20.25 5.42
N GLU A 240 15.13 -19.20 5.71
CA GLU A 240 13.95 -18.85 4.92
C GLU A 240 14.33 -18.39 3.49
N LEU A 241 15.40 -17.61 3.35
CA LEU A 241 15.90 -17.21 2.04
C LEU A 241 16.35 -18.39 1.20
N ASP A 242 17.10 -19.34 1.79
CA ASP A 242 17.48 -20.60 1.13
C ASP A 242 16.27 -21.37 0.60
N TYR A 243 15.22 -21.46 1.42
CA TYR A 243 13.96 -22.07 1.01
C TYR A 243 13.33 -21.34 -0.18
N LEU A 244 13.23 -20.00 -0.12
CA LEU A 244 12.61 -19.19 -1.15
C LEU A 244 13.39 -19.22 -2.48
N VAL A 245 14.71 -19.09 -2.43
CA VAL A 245 15.57 -19.13 -3.62
C VAL A 245 15.55 -20.50 -4.27
N SER A 246 15.70 -21.56 -3.48
CA SER A 246 15.75 -22.93 -4.02
C SER A 246 14.42 -23.40 -4.62
N ARG A 247 13.29 -22.98 -4.03
CA ARG A 247 11.96 -23.43 -4.45
C ARG A 247 11.32 -22.53 -5.50
N TYR A 248 11.54 -21.21 -5.40
CA TYR A 248 10.80 -20.22 -6.19
C TYR A 248 11.69 -19.34 -7.08
N ASN A 249 12.99 -19.57 -7.14
CA ASN A 249 13.95 -18.81 -7.92
C ASN A 249 13.82 -17.30 -7.69
N ILE A 250 13.82 -16.87 -6.42
CA ILE A 250 13.72 -15.45 -6.06
C ILE A 250 14.94 -14.70 -6.59
N GLU A 251 14.72 -13.55 -7.21
CA GLU A 251 15.75 -12.67 -7.78
C GLU A 251 15.91 -11.36 -6.99
N TYR A 252 14.89 -11.01 -6.19
CA TYR A 252 14.86 -9.75 -5.47
C TYR A 252 14.14 -9.86 -4.13
N ILE A 253 14.70 -9.21 -3.11
CA ILE A 253 14.08 -9.11 -1.79
C ILE A 253 13.71 -7.67 -1.48
N SER A 254 12.46 -7.49 -1.05
CA SER A 254 11.98 -6.31 -0.38
C SER A 254 12.02 -6.55 1.14
N MET A 255 12.91 -5.84 1.87
CA MET A 255 12.88 -5.89 3.32
C MET A 255 11.62 -5.20 3.83
N ALA A 256 10.76 -5.96 4.51
CA ALA A 256 9.48 -5.45 5.05
C ALA A 256 9.62 -4.87 6.47
N ASP A 257 10.84 -4.56 6.87
CA ASP A 257 11.16 -3.94 8.15
C ASP A 257 10.69 -2.49 8.17
N GLU A 258 10.09 -2.03 9.28
CA GLU A 258 9.76 -0.60 9.44
C GLU A 258 11.02 0.30 9.43
N VAL A 259 12.18 -0.28 9.71
CA VAL A 259 13.50 0.35 9.59
C VAL A 259 14.59 -0.71 9.54
N PHE A 260 15.43 -0.68 8.52
CA PHE A 260 16.64 -1.49 8.47
C PHE A 260 17.74 -0.78 9.30
N ALA A 261 17.92 -1.20 10.54
CA ALA A 261 18.82 -0.56 11.50
C ALA A 261 19.67 -1.58 12.29
N PRO A 262 20.37 -2.51 11.62
CA PRO A 262 21.28 -3.41 12.31
C PRO A 262 22.51 -2.63 12.86
N ASP A 263 23.13 -3.15 13.90
CA ASP A 263 24.46 -2.71 14.27
C ASP A 263 25.49 -3.06 13.17
N LEU A 264 26.64 -2.39 13.19
CA LEU A 264 27.66 -2.53 12.13
C LEU A 264 28.12 -3.99 11.91
N ARG A 265 28.26 -4.78 12.99
CA ARG A 265 28.67 -6.19 12.89
C ARG A 265 27.60 -7.01 12.18
N THR A 266 26.35 -6.84 12.57
CA THR A 266 25.22 -7.54 11.96
C THR A 266 25.00 -7.10 10.51
N ALA A 267 25.15 -5.81 10.19
CA ALA A 267 25.06 -5.33 8.81
C ALA A 267 26.15 -5.98 7.94
N LYS A 268 27.38 -6.08 8.44
CA LYS A 268 28.46 -6.75 7.73
C LYS A 268 28.16 -8.23 7.49
N GLU A 269 27.76 -8.96 8.54
CA GLU A 269 27.42 -10.37 8.43
C GLU A 269 26.26 -10.60 7.45
N PHE A 270 25.21 -9.75 7.50
CA PHE A 270 24.11 -9.77 6.55
C PHE A 270 24.60 -9.58 5.11
N CYS A 271 25.42 -8.55 4.86
CA CYS A 271 25.98 -8.26 3.53
C CYS A 271 26.85 -9.41 3.01
N ASP A 272 27.71 -9.99 3.85
CA ASP A 272 28.58 -11.12 3.48
C ASP A 272 27.76 -12.37 3.12
N ARG A 273 26.64 -12.60 3.81
CA ARG A 273 25.76 -13.77 3.55
C ARG A 273 24.88 -13.57 2.33
N ILE A 274 24.21 -12.42 2.20
CA ILE A 274 23.26 -12.19 1.09
C ILE A 274 23.97 -12.14 -0.26
N LYS A 275 25.19 -11.67 -0.32
CA LYS A 275 26.02 -11.62 -1.52
C LYS A 275 26.18 -12.98 -2.21
N GLN A 276 26.14 -14.09 -1.45
CA GLN A 276 26.31 -15.43 -1.97
C GLN A 276 25.16 -15.88 -2.87
N TYR A 277 23.98 -15.25 -2.73
CA TYR A 277 22.78 -15.57 -3.53
C TYR A 277 22.75 -14.86 -4.88
N ASN A 278 23.59 -13.86 -5.09
CA ASN A 278 23.59 -13.03 -6.31
C ASN A 278 22.21 -12.45 -6.64
N ILE A 279 21.47 -12.05 -5.61
CA ILE A 279 20.16 -11.39 -5.70
C ILE A 279 20.30 -9.90 -5.36
N SER A 280 19.36 -9.10 -5.80
CA SER A 280 19.26 -7.69 -5.39
C SER A 280 18.27 -7.53 -4.24
N TRP A 281 18.40 -6.45 -3.51
CA TRP A 281 17.49 -6.15 -2.40
C TRP A 281 17.36 -4.66 -2.15
N TYR A 282 16.28 -4.26 -1.45
CA TYR A 282 16.12 -2.90 -0.94
C TYR A 282 15.63 -2.91 0.51
N ALA A 283 15.81 -1.78 1.21
CA ALA A 283 15.33 -1.59 2.57
C ALA A 283 15.08 -0.13 2.90
N ASP A 284 14.30 0.09 3.95
CA ASP A 284 14.00 1.40 4.51
C ASP A 284 15.07 1.79 5.55
N PHE A 285 15.72 2.93 5.33
CA PHE A 285 16.77 3.45 6.18
C PHE A 285 16.36 4.74 6.86
N ARG A 286 16.96 5.00 8.00
CA ARG A 286 16.94 6.33 8.62
C ARG A 286 18.25 7.05 8.35
N ILE A 287 18.12 8.35 8.08
CA ILE A 287 19.26 9.25 7.82
C ILE A 287 20.35 9.13 8.92
N ASP A 288 19.96 9.18 10.20
CA ASP A 288 20.86 9.11 11.35
C ASP A 288 21.52 7.74 11.58
N ARG A 289 21.21 6.74 10.78
CA ARG A 289 21.76 5.38 10.85
C ARG A 289 22.72 5.05 9.71
N VAL A 290 22.76 5.86 8.68
CA VAL A 290 23.70 5.66 7.57
C VAL A 290 25.09 6.15 7.97
N LYS A 291 26.07 5.28 7.76
CA LYS A 291 27.49 5.59 7.98
C LYS A 291 28.27 5.38 6.69
N PRO A 292 29.29 6.21 6.40
CA PRO A 292 30.09 6.09 5.19
C PRO A 292 30.66 4.69 4.97
N GLU A 293 31.07 4.01 6.04
CA GLU A 293 31.70 2.69 6.01
C GLU A 293 30.73 1.59 5.56
N LEU A 294 29.41 1.81 5.70
CA LEU A 294 28.39 0.84 5.31
C LEU A 294 28.16 0.82 3.80
N LEU A 295 28.25 1.96 3.11
CA LEU A 295 27.81 2.09 1.72
C LEU A 295 28.55 1.14 0.76
N PRO A 296 29.88 0.99 0.81
CA PRO A 296 30.56 0.04 -0.07
C PRO A 296 30.11 -1.40 0.14
N MET A 297 29.89 -1.81 1.41
CA MET A 297 29.43 -3.17 1.73
C MET A 297 28.00 -3.41 1.27
N LEU A 298 27.11 -2.43 1.51
CA LEU A 298 25.71 -2.51 1.09
C LEU A 298 25.62 -2.63 -0.43
N LYS A 299 26.36 -1.78 -1.16
CA LYS A 299 26.39 -1.83 -2.64
C LYS A 299 26.92 -3.18 -3.15
N ASP A 300 28.02 -3.66 -2.60
CA ASP A 300 28.66 -4.92 -3.00
C ASP A 300 27.79 -6.14 -2.66
N SER A 301 26.89 -6.01 -1.69
CA SER A 301 25.92 -7.06 -1.31
C SER A 301 24.66 -7.13 -2.18
N GLY A 302 24.55 -6.27 -3.19
CA GLY A 302 23.40 -6.22 -4.08
C GLY A 302 22.29 -5.28 -3.61
N LEU A 303 22.54 -4.37 -2.65
CA LEU A 303 21.59 -3.30 -2.32
C LEU A 303 21.40 -2.41 -3.53
N ASP A 304 20.19 -2.36 -4.01
CA ASP A 304 19.80 -1.65 -5.22
C ASP A 304 19.28 -0.24 -4.91
N VAL A 305 18.38 -0.14 -3.93
CA VAL A 305 17.75 1.13 -3.54
C VAL A 305 17.75 1.30 -2.02
N MET A 306 18.11 2.50 -1.56
CA MET A 306 17.92 2.95 -0.17
C MET A 306 16.68 3.86 -0.10
N PHE A 307 15.67 3.45 0.66
CA PHE A 307 14.53 4.31 0.94
C PHE A 307 14.75 5.14 2.22
N PHE A 308 14.38 6.42 2.18
CA PHE A 308 14.52 7.34 3.31
C PHE A 308 13.22 8.06 3.65
N GLY A 309 12.80 7.99 4.90
CA GLY A 309 11.85 8.96 5.43
C GLY A 309 12.57 10.26 5.77
N VAL A 310 12.55 11.25 4.89
CA VAL A 310 13.17 12.57 5.09
C VAL A 310 12.19 13.62 5.62
N GLU A 311 10.94 13.52 5.28
CA GLU A 311 9.71 14.17 5.73
C GLU A 311 9.63 15.68 5.47
N SER A 312 10.65 16.48 5.76
CA SER A 312 10.68 17.93 5.55
C SER A 312 12.11 18.46 5.44
N ALA A 313 12.30 19.57 4.72
CA ALA A 313 13.55 20.32 4.70
C ALA A 313 13.54 21.52 5.65
N ASP A 314 12.55 21.65 6.52
CA ASP A 314 12.49 22.69 7.57
C ASP A 314 12.66 22.04 8.96
N ASN A 315 13.70 22.48 9.70
CA ASN A 315 14.02 21.94 11.02
C ASN A 315 12.90 22.13 12.05
N ARG A 316 12.04 23.14 11.90
CA ARG A 316 10.87 23.36 12.76
C ARG A 316 9.86 22.22 12.58
N ILE A 317 9.64 21.82 11.35
CA ILE A 317 8.72 20.72 11.01
C ILE A 317 9.30 19.36 11.39
N LEU A 318 10.58 19.10 11.11
CA LEU A 318 11.27 17.89 11.56
C LEU A 318 11.19 17.71 13.09
N LYS A 319 11.28 18.84 13.85
CA LYS A 319 11.09 18.84 15.30
C LYS A 319 9.63 18.57 15.70
N SER A 320 8.64 19.19 15.04
CA SER A 320 7.22 18.93 15.24
C SER A 320 6.89 17.45 15.03
N MET A 321 7.36 16.90 13.93
CA MET A 321 7.21 15.47 13.57
C MET A 321 7.95 14.51 14.50
N ARG A 322 8.75 15.01 15.43
CA ARG A 322 9.63 14.21 16.33
C ARG A 322 10.56 13.27 15.55
N LYS A 323 11.01 13.72 14.39
CA LYS A 323 11.87 12.89 13.52
C LYS A 323 13.27 12.69 14.11
N GLY A 324 13.79 13.67 14.87
CA GLY A 324 15.10 13.60 15.56
C GLY A 324 16.30 13.69 14.63
N ILE A 325 16.12 14.27 13.44
CA ILE A 325 17.15 14.57 12.45
C ILE A 325 17.03 16.04 12.02
N THR A 326 18.07 16.56 11.36
CA THR A 326 18.09 17.93 10.81
C THR A 326 18.31 17.92 9.30
N ILE A 327 17.99 19.04 8.64
CA ILE A 327 18.17 19.15 7.18
C ILE A 327 19.64 19.01 6.79
N GLU A 328 20.57 19.49 7.60
CA GLU A 328 22.01 19.38 7.34
C GLU A 328 22.47 17.91 7.36
N GLN A 329 21.89 17.10 8.26
CA GLN A 329 22.12 15.65 8.28
C GLN A 329 21.53 14.98 7.04
N ILE A 330 20.31 15.39 6.62
CA ILE A 330 19.65 14.87 5.41
C ILE A 330 20.53 15.14 4.19
N GLU A 331 20.96 16.39 3.99
CA GLU A 331 21.81 16.78 2.86
C GLU A 331 23.12 15.97 2.84
N SER A 332 23.80 15.90 3.99
CA SER A 332 25.07 15.16 4.10
C SER A 332 24.93 13.70 3.70
N VAL A 333 23.86 13.02 4.17
CA VAL A 333 23.66 11.60 3.89
C VAL A 333 23.18 11.37 2.47
N LEU A 334 22.23 12.17 1.96
CA LEU A 334 21.76 12.05 0.58
C LEU A 334 22.90 12.27 -0.41
N LYS A 335 23.76 13.29 -0.17
CA LYS A 335 24.95 13.50 -0.98
C LYS A 335 25.89 12.30 -0.94
N LEU A 336 26.15 11.74 0.24
CA LEU A 336 27.01 10.58 0.42
C LEU A 336 26.49 9.36 -0.36
N VAL A 337 25.18 9.08 -0.29
CA VAL A 337 24.53 7.97 -1.01
C VAL A 337 24.56 8.22 -2.51
N TYR A 338 24.28 9.45 -2.96
CA TYR A 338 24.34 9.84 -4.35
C TYR A 338 25.74 9.65 -4.94
N ASP A 339 26.77 10.11 -4.23
CA ASP A 339 28.17 9.98 -4.65
C ASP A 339 28.65 8.52 -4.68
N SER A 340 28.05 7.64 -3.84
CA SER A 340 28.34 6.20 -3.84
C SER A 340 27.75 5.45 -5.05
N GLY A 341 26.82 6.09 -5.78
CA GLY A 341 26.12 5.49 -6.90
C GLY A 341 25.12 4.39 -6.48
N ILE A 342 24.59 4.45 -5.26
CA ILE A 342 23.43 3.69 -4.82
C ILE A 342 22.19 4.53 -5.15
N ALA A 343 21.16 3.91 -5.74
CA ALA A 343 19.91 4.59 -5.96
C ALA A 343 19.26 4.94 -4.61
N SER A 344 18.70 6.14 -4.51
CA SER A 344 17.95 6.57 -3.33
C SER A 344 16.52 6.96 -3.70
N TYR A 345 15.63 6.75 -2.76
CA TYR A 345 14.24 7.15 -2.81
C TYR A 345 13.86 7.74 -1.46
N GLY A 346 13.08 8.79 -1.44
CA GLY A 346 12.63 9.40 -0.20
C GLY A 346 11.34 10.17 -0.38
N CYS A 347 10.70 10.55 0.71
CA CYS A 347 9.47 11.34 0.69
C CYS A 347 9.57 12.55 1.60
N PHE A 348 9.13 13.71 1.11
CA PHE A 348 8.64 14.81 1.92
C PHE A 348 7.13 14.66 2.08
N ILE A 349 6.62 14.88 3.30
CA ILE A 349 5.21 14.78 3.64
C ILE A 349 4.70 16.12 4.17
N PHE A 350 3.90 16.82 3.38
CA PHE A 350 3.39 18.15 3.73
C PHE A 350 2.07 18.06 4.51
N GLY A 351 1.81 19.05 5.36
CA GLY A 351 0.59 19.17 6.13
C GLY A 351 0.74 18.81 7.61
N ASP A 352 1.98 18.84 8.18
CA ASP A 352 2.19 18.69 9.63
C ASP A 352 1.40 19.73 10.44
N ILE A 353 1.03 19.38 11.67
CA ILE A 353 0.23 20.22 12.58
C ILE A 353 0.84 21.62 12.85
N GLU A 354 2.16 21.76 12.73
CA GLU A 354 2.88 23.02 12.90
C GLU A 354 3.22 23.70 11.57
N GLU A 355 2.89 23.08 10.41
CA GLU A 355 3.30 23.58 9.11
C GLU A 355 2.50 24.82 8.70
N THR A 356 3.23 25.78 8.19
CA THR A 356 2.72 27.04 7.61
C THR A 356 3.12 27.10 6.14
N ILE A 357 2.54 28.04 5.39
CA ILE A 357 2.91 28.28 3.99
C ILE A 357 4.41 28.59 3.85
N GLU A 358 5.02 29.29 4.83
CA GLU A 358 6.45 29.58 4.85
C GLU A 358 7.29 28.31 4.95
N THR A 359 6.99 27.41 5.92
CA THR A 359 7.77 26.18 6.13
C THR A 359 7.62 25.20 4.97
N ALA A 360 6.41 25.09 4.40
CA ALA A 360 6.16 24.30 3.20
C ALA A 360 6.93 24.84 1.99
N SER A 361 6.92 26.19 1.80
CA SER A 361 7.69 26.84 0.74
C SER A 361 9.20 26.64 0.90
N ASN A 362 9.73 26.63 2.13
CA ASN A 362 11.15 26.31 2.38
C ASN A 362 11.48 24.89 1.91
N THR A 363 10.63 23.90 2.23
CA THR A 363 10.82 22.52 1.79
C THR A 363 10.75 22.40 0.26
N LEU A 364 9.78 23.06 -0.39
CA LEU A 364 9.65 23.07 -1.85
C LEU A 364 10.86 23.75 -2.53
N LYS A 365 11.37 24.84 -1.95
CA LYS A 365 12.56 25.51 -2.45
C LYS A 365 13.78 24.58 -2.38
N TRP A 366 14.03 24.00 -1.22
CA TRP A 366 15.12 23.04 -1.04
C TRP A 366 15.01 21.88 -2.03
N TRP A 367 13.81 21.33 -2.22
CA TRP A 367 13.55 20.24 -3.14
C TRP A 367 13.90 20.62 -4.60
N ARG A 368 13.53 21.81 -5.05
CA ARG A 368 13.86 22.31 -6.40
C ARG A 368 15.37 22.49 -6.61
N GLU A 369 16.08 22.84 -5.55
CA GLU A 369 17.55 23.02 -5.58
C GLU A 369 18.30 21.67 -5.54
N HIS A 370 17.62 20.55 -5.18
CA HIS A 370 18.23 19.24 -4.95
C HIS A 370 17.44 18.09 -5.63
N MET A 371 16.97 18.33 -6.84
CA MET A 371 16.15 17.35 -7.59
C MET A 371 16.92 16.06 -7.92
N GLU A 372 18.26 16.09 -7.90
CA GLU A 372 19.14 14.94 -8.10
C GLU A 372 18.94 13.82 -7.06
N TYR A 373 18.41 14.14 -5.87
CA TYR A 373 18.14 13.15 -4.82
C TYR A 373 16.79 12.44 -5.00
N CYS A 374 15.99 12.85 -5.97
CA CYS A 374 14.74 12.18 -6.34
C CYS A 374 13.76 11.98 -5.16
N ILE A 375 13.62 12.99 -4.30
CA ILE A 375 12.67 12.97 -3.18
C ILE A 375 11.26 13.20 -3.70
N HIS A 376 10.33 12.31 -3.35
CA HIS A 376 8.91 12.48 -3.67
C HIS A 376 8.22 13.48 -2.75
N LEU A 377 7.25 14.18 -3.30
CA LEU A 377 6.40 15.09 -2.56
C LEU A 377 5.04 14.43 -2.33
N THR A 378 4.59 14.37 -1.09
CA THR A 378 3.30 13.79 -0.73
C THR A 378 2.69 14.54 0.45
N LEU A 379 1.52 14.13 0.90
CA LEU A 379 0.79 14.77 1.98
C LEU A 379 0.72 13.84 3.19
N VAL A 380 0.87 14.38 4.38
CA VAL A 380 0.64 13.64 5.61
C VAL A 380 -0.84 13.30 5.75
N LYS A 381 -1.17 12.09 6.19
CA LYS A 381 -2.55 11.67 6.52
C LYS A 381 -2.67 11.34 7.99
N PRO A 382 -3.69 11.83 8.68
CA PRO A 382 -3.94 11.47 10.08
C PRO A 382 -4.57 10.09 10.18
N PHE A 383 -3.75 9.03 10.06
CA PHE A 383 -4.22 7.66 10.22
C PHE A 383 -4.58 7.36 11.68
N PRO A 384 -5.68 6.63 11.94
CA PRO A 384 -6.02 6.15 13.28
C PRO A 384 -4.82 5.55 14.00
N GLY A 385 -4.68 5.83 15.31
CA GLY A 385 -3.53 5.40 16.10
C GLY A 385 -2.32 6.32 16.10
N SER A 386 -2.20 7.26 15.15
CA SER A 386 -1.14 8.27 15.13
C SER A 386 -1.42 9.44 16.09
N TYR A 387 -0.37 10.15 16.51
CA TYR A 387 -0.53 11.36 17.31
C TYR A 387 -1.30 12.45 16.54
N ILE A 388 -1.03 12.64 15.27
CA ILE A 388 -1.72 13.65 14.43
C ILE A 388 -3.22 13.34 14.25
N TYR A 389 -3.62 12.07 14.25
CA TYR A 389 -5.03 11.68 14.26
C TYR A 389 -5.70 12.06 15.57
N GLN A 390 -5.07 11.77 16.71
CA GLN A 390 -5.57 12.17 18.02
C GLN A 390 -5.71 13.69 18.10
N TYR A 391 -4.72 14.43 17.60
CA TYR A 391 -4.77 15.89 17.49
C TYR A 391 -5.98 16.35 16.65
N ALA A 392 -6.19 15.77 15.49
CA ALA A 392 -7.30 16.13 14.60
C ALA A 392 -8.67 15.88 15.24
N CYS A 393 -8.83 14.77 15.98
CA CYS A 393 -10.05 14.48 16.74
C CYS A 393 -10.27 15.47 17.89
N GLN A 394 -9.24 15.71 18.70
CA GLN A 394 -9.31 16.61 19.86
C GLN A 394 -9.60 18.06 19.49
N ASN A 395 -9.15 18.50 18.31
CA ASN A 395 -9.38 19.86 17.80
C ASN A 395 -10.63 19.96 16.90
N GLY A 396 -11.45 18.90 16.82
CA GLY A 396 -12.71 18.89 16.07
C GLY A 396 -12.55 19.01 14.55
N ILE A 397 -11.34 18.70 14.02
CA ILE A 397 -11.09 18.61 12.58
C ILE A 397 -11.74 17.30 12.07
N ILE A 398 -11.50 16.18 12.75
CA ILE A 398 -12.25 14.93 12.58
C ILE A 398 -13.36 14.94 13.62
N LYS A 399 -14.60 15.15 13.18
CA LYS A 399 -15.79 15.22 14.06
C LYS A 399 -16.44 13.87 14.26
N ASP A 400 -16.40 13.02 13.24
CA ASP A 400 -16.96 11.66 13.23
C ASP A 400 -15.85 10.69 12.81
N GLN A 401 -15.31 9.97 13.79
CA GLN A 401 -14.22 9.01 13.60
C GLN A 401 -14.69 7.78 12.79
N ILE A 402 -15.95 7.36 13.00
CA ILE A 402 -16.54 6.23 12.29
C ILE A 402 -16.69 6.59 10.81
N GLN A 403 -17.26 7.76 10.50
CA GLN A 403 -17.40 8.19 9.13
C GLN A 403 -16.04 8.41 8.46
N TYR A 404 -15.08 9.02 9.17
CA TYR A 404 -13.71 9.19 8.67
C TYR A 404 -13.05 7.85 8.28
N LEU A 405 -13.24 6.79 9.09
CA LEU A 405 -12.77 5.44 8.77
C LEU A 405 -13.54 4.84 7.58
N LYS A 406 -14.87 4.98 7.55
CA LYS A 406 -15.73 4.52 6.44
C LYS A 406 -15.36 5.17 5.12
N ASP A 407 -14.96 6.42 5.13
CA ASP A 407 -14.48 7.17 3.95
C ASP A 407 -13.05 6.77 3.52
N GLY A 408 -12.41 5.82 4.20
CA GLY A 408 -11.05 5.34 3.88
C GLY A 408 -9.95 6.32 4.32
N CYS A 409 -10.17 7.07 5.38
CA CYS A 409 -9.23 8.04 5.93
C CYS A 409 -8.83 9.09 4.87
N PRO A 410 -9.76 9.95 4.41
CA PRO A 410 -9.48 10.93 3.35
C PRO A 410 -8.41 11.92 3.77
N GLN A 411 -7.75 12.54 2.77
CA GLN A 411 -6.81 13.63 3.00
C GLN A 411 -7.54 14.86 3.54
N ILE A 412 -7.07 15.38 4.67
CA ILE A 412 -7.59 16.60 5.30
C ILE A 412 -6.44 17.52 5.71
N ASN A 413 -6.72 18.83 5.76
CA ASN A 413 -5.78 19.81 6.27
C ASN A 413 -5.81 19.81 7.81
N ILE A 414 -4.68 19.43 8.43
CA ILE A 414 -4.48 19.48 9.90
C ILE A 414 -3.41 20.51 10.29
N SER A 415 -2.86 21.22 9.31
CA SER A 415 -1.78 22.19 9.50
C SER A 415 -2.29 23.56 9.98
N LYS A 416 -1.37 24.48 10.19
CA LYS A 416 -1.67 25.89 10.48
C LYS A 416 -2.04 26.69 9.23
N MET A 417 -1.91 26.12 8.05
CA MET A 417 -2.34 26.74 6.80
C MET A 417 -3.87 26.84 6.75
N SER A 418 -4.38 27.94 6.21
CA SER A 418 -5.77 28.00 5.76
C SER A 418 -6.02 26.95 4.67
N ASN A 419 -7.28 26.57 4.43
CA ASN A 419 -7.59 25.62 3.37
C ASN A 419 -7.16 26.12 1.98
N ALA A 420 -7.16 27.43 1.75
CA ALA A 420 -6.68 28.03 0.50
C ALA A 420 -5.17 27.85 0.34
N GLU A 421 -4.38 28.18 1.37
CA GLU A 421 -2.92 27.98 1.37
C GLU A 421 -2.56 26.49 1.24
N PHE A 422 -3.30 25.60 1.92
CA PHE A 422 -3.08 24.16 1.80
C PHE A 422 -3.38 23.65 0.38
N ALA A 423 -4.45 24.14 -0.25
CA ALA A 423 -4.77 23.81 -1.64
C ALA A 423 -3.69 24.35 -2.61
N GLU A 424 -3.11 25.52 -2.35
CA GLU A 424 -1.98 26.06 -3.10
C GLU A 424 -0.76 25.13 -3.01
N ILE A 425 -0.40 24.64 -1.80
CA ILE A 425 0.68 23.68 -1.61
C ILE A 425 0.38 22.36 -2.33
N VAL A 426 -0.84 21.84 -2.27
CA VAL A 426 -1.24 20.63 -3.02
C VAL A 426 -1.07 20.83 -4.51
N HIS A 427 -1.43 22.00 -5.04
CA HIS A 427 -1.23 22.36 -6.44
C HIS A 427 0.27 22.43 -6.79
N GLU A 428 1.08 23.12 -5.98
CA GLU A 428 2.53 23.22 -6.13
C GLU A 428 3.21 21.84 -6.12
N ILE A 429 2.81 20.93 -5.23
CA ILE A 429 3.27 19.56 -5.20
C ILE A 429 2.93 18.85 -6.52
N SER A 430 1.70 19.00 -7.00
CA SER A 430 1.25 18.38 -8.24
C SER A 430 2.05 18.89 -9.45
N GLU A 431 2.29 20.20 -9.55
CA GLU A 431 3.08 20.78 -10.64
C GLU A 431 4.58 20.41 -10.50
N SER A 432 5.11 20.44 -9.28
CA SER A 432 6.52 20.13 -9.01
C SER A 432 6.88 18.69 -9.32
N SER A 433 5.98 17.74 -9.06
CA SER A 433 6.21 16.33 -9.41
C SER A 433 6.41 16.10 -10.92
N ARG A 434 5.95 17.03 -11.75
CA ARG A 434 6.17 17.03 -13.20
C ARG A 434 7.56 17.51 -13.61
N LEU A 435 8.29 18.16 -12.70
CA LEU A 435 9.65 18.67 -12.92
C LEU A 435 10.72 17.61 -12.60
N LEU A 436 10.34 16.46 -12.02
CA LEU A 436 11.28 15.37 -11.78
C LEU A 436 11.92 14.92 -13.10
N ASN A 437 13.13 14.39 -13.00
CA ASN A 437 13.92 13.96 -14.15
C ASN A 437 13.08 13.10 -15.11
N LYS A 438 12.71 13.69 -16.24
CA LYS A 438 12.04 12.96 -17.32
C LYS A 438 13.09 12.42 -18.28
N LEU A 439 12.87 11.22 -18.78
CA LEU A 439 13.58 10.79 -19.99
C LEU A 439 13.14 11.67 -21.15
N ASP A 440 14.10 12.16 -21.93
CA ASP A 440 13.82 13.01 -23.10
C ASP A 440 12.94 12.32 -24.13
N SER A 441 13.06 10.99 -24.24
CA SER A 441 12.23 10.16 -25.10
C SER A 441 12.12 8.74 -24.55
N ILE A 442 10.94 8.14 -24.74
CA ILE A 442 10.70 6.71 -24.47
C ILE A 442 10.30 6.07 -25.81
N GLU A 443 10.96 4.96 -26.13
CA GLU A 443 10.60 4.09 -27.21
C GLU A 443 9.77 2.92 -26.67
N LEU A 444 8.52 2.77 -27.09
CA LEU A 444 7.70 1.60 -26.80
C LEU A 444 8.13 0.46 -27.73
N LEU A 445 8.76 -0.58 -27.16
CA LEU A 445 9.26 -1.74 -27.92
C LEU A 445 8.19 -2.83 -28.09
N GLY A 446 7.22 -2.91 -27.18
CA GLY A 446 6.15 -3.88 -27.25
C GLY A 446 5.24 -3.84 -26.04
N ILE A 447 4.07 -4.49 -26.17
CA ILE A 447 3.08 -4.69 -25.10
C ILE A 447 2.80 -6.20 -25.04
N ASP A 448 2.87 -6.78 -23.82
CA ASP A 448 2.40 -8.14 -23.59
C ASP A 448 0.87 -8.16 -23.60
N PRO A 449 0.23 -8.83 -24.56
CA PRO A 449 -1.22 -8.78 -24.72
C PRO A 449 -1.98 -9.55 -23.63
N GLN A 450 -1.30 -10.42 -22.88
CA GLN A 450 -1.94 -11.21 -21.80
C GLN A 450 -1.92 -10.45 -20.48
N MET A 451 -0.83 -9.74 -20.21
CA MET A 451 -0.58 -9.08 -18.93
C MET A 451 -0.80 -7.56 -18.99
N GLY A 452 -0.96 -6.97 -20.21
CA GLY A 452 -1.01 -5.51 -20.38
C GLY A 452 0.25 -4.84 -19.84
N ARG A 453 1.43 -5.40 -20.18
CA ARG A 453 2.72 -4.92 -19.71
C ARG A 453 3.55 -4.42 -20.87
N GLU A 454 4.18 -3.27 -20.69
CA GLU A 454 5.01 -2.65 -21.70
C GLU A 454 6.48 -3.04 -21.53
N THR A 455 7.18 -3.10 -22.66
CA THR A 455 8.64 -3.05 -22.74
C THR A 455 9.03 -1.72 -23.37
N ILE A 456 9.79 -0.91 -22.64
CA ILE A 456 10.20 0.42 -23.06
C ILE A 456 11.73 0.54 -23.08
N ALA A 457 12.26 1.43 -23.92
CA ALA A 457 13.67 1.77 -23.94
C ALA A 457 13.86 3.28 -23.80
N GLY A 458 15.02 3.68 -23.27
CA GLY A 458 15.41 5.08 -23.14
C GLY A 458 16.90 5.23 -22.85
N ILE A 459 17.40 6.46 -23.01
CA ILE A 459 18.81 6.80 -22.75
C ILE A 459 18.89 7.58 -21.45
N CYS A 460 19.75 7.12 -20.55
CA CYS A 460 20.00 7.81 -19.29
C CYS A 460 20.69 9.16 -19.53
N THR A 461 20.08 10.25 -19.09
CA THR A 461 20.65 11.61 -19.23
C THR A 461 21.88 11.84 -18.35
N LYS A 462 22.08 11.04 -17.29
CA LYS A 462 23.22 11.13 -16.38
C LYS A 462 24.45 10.38 -16.90
N CYS A 463 24.30 9.12 -17.35
CA CYS A 463 25.43 8.27 -17.76
C CYS A 463 25.43 7.92 -19.24
N SER A 464 24.45 8.41 -20.02
CA SER A 464 24.32 8.21 -21.47
C SER A 464 24.18 6.74 -21.92
N GLN A 465 23.87 5.82 -20.99
CA GLN A 465 23.67 4.41 -21.31
C GLN A 465 22.22 4.16 -21.72
N LYS A 466 22.03 3.32 -22.75
CA LYS A 466 20.71 2.82 -23.14
C LYS A 466 20.22 1.82 -22.10
N ASN A 467 18.96 1.98 -21.69
CA ASN A 467 18.28 1.06 -20.81
C ASN A 467 17.05 0.48 -21.53
N ILE A 468 16.71 -0.75 -21.17
CA ILE A 468 15.46 -1.42 -21.55
C ILE A 468 14.78 -1.85 -20.26
N TRP A 469 13.52 -1.47 -20.09
CA TRP A 469 12.70 -1.85 -18.94
C TRP A 469 11.55 -2.72 -19.45
N GLU A 470 11.52 -3.96 -19.00
CA GLU A 470 10.48 -4.94 -19.31
C GLU A 470 9.42 -4.99 -18.22
N ASN A 471 8.23 -5.45 -18.54
CA ASN A 471 7.09 -5.59 -17.61
C ASN A 471 6.71 -4.29 -16.90
N VAL A 472 6.92 -3.16 -17.56
CA VAL A 472 6.49 -1.87 -17.07
C VAL A 472 4.97 -1.78 -17.26
N LYS A 473 4.27 -1.22 -16.28
CA LYS A 473 2.86 -0.86 -16.42
C LYS A 473 2.78 0.66 -16.31
N LEU A 474 2.80 1.32 -17.45
CA LEU A 474 2.65 2.76 -17.51
C LEU A 474 1.33 3.15 -16.82
N PHE A 475 1.27 4.27 -16.14
CA PHE A 475 0.19 4.74 -15.26
C PHE A 475 0.02 4.03 -13.91
N ALA A 476 0.53 2.81 -13.72
CA ALA A 476 0.60 2.16 -12.43
C ALA A 476 1.96 2.36 -11.74
N ILE A 477 2.95 2.83 -12.50
CA ILE A 477 4.34 3.00 -12.10
C ILE A 477 4.73 4.43 -12.41
N ASP A 478 5.09 5.17 -11.38
CA ASP A 478 5.40 6.58 -11.51
C ASP A 478 6.85 6.85 -11.94
N TYR A 479 7.75 5.85 -11.87
CA TYR A 479 9.18 6.04 -12.13
C TYR A 479 9.93 4.76 -12.49
N ILE A 480 11.09 4.94 -13.15
CA ILE A 480 12.06 3.90 -13.49
C ILE A 480 13.47 4.31 -13.06
N TYR A 481 14.39 3.35 -12.97
CA TYR A 481 15.78 3.61 -12.64
C TYR A 481 16.71 3.20 -13.76
N CYS A 482 17.79 3.97 -13.96
CA CYS A 482 18.88 3.54 -14.80
C CYS A 482 19.61 2.33 -14.18
N SER A 483 19.70 1.23 -14.90
CA SER A 483 20.37 0.01 -14.44
C SER A 483 21.89 0.17 -14.25
N HIS A 484 22.48 1.24 -14.83
CA HIS A 484 23.92 1.48 -14.78
C HIS A 484 24.37 2.43 -13.66
N CYS A 485 23.58 3.47 -13.37
CA CYS A 485 23.98 4.51 -12.42
C CYS A 485 22.94 4.83 -11.34
N GLY A 486 21.83 4.11 -11.30
CA GLY A 486 20.76 4.29 -10.31
C GLY A 486 19.95 5.59 -10.47
N GLN A 487 20.18 6.38 -11.53
CA GLN A 487 19.41 7.61 -11.74
C GLN A 487 17.93 7.27 -11.94
N LYS A 488 17.06 7.96 -11.20
CA LYS A 488 15.62 7.83 -11.27
C LYS A 488 15.01 8.75 -12.32
N TYR A 489 13.98 8.28 -12.97
CA TYR A 489 13.20 9.01 -13.98
C TYR A 489 11.72 8.81 -13.79
N ASP A 490 10.93 9.87 -14.03
CA ASP A 490 9.50 9.76 -14.29
C ASP A 490 9.26 9.29 -15.72
N ILE A 491 8.20 8.54 -15.93
CA ILE A 491 7.88 8.00 -17.25
C ILE A 491 6.85 8.92 -17.92
N PRO A 492 7.20 9.62 -19.02
CA PRO A 492 6.20 10.26 -19.85
C PRO A 492 5.35 9.18 -20.56
N SER A 493 4.05 9.42 -20.65
CA SER A 493 3.15 8.50 -21.36
C SER A 493 3.42 8.50 -22.87
N PRO A 494 3.71 7.35 -23.50
CA PRO A 494 3.86 7.29 -24.92
C PRO A 494 2.58 7.71 -25.65
N LEU A 495 2.73 8.39 -26.80
CA LEU A 495 1.59 8.86 -27.61
C LEU A 495 0.62 7.74 -27.97
N GLN A 496 1.11 6.55 -28.29
CA GLN A 496 0.27 5.39 -28.62
C GLN A 496 -0.72 5.04 -27.52
N LEU A 497 -0.30 5.11 -26.26
CA LEU A 497 -1.18 4.79 -25.12
C LEU A 497 -2.27 5.86 -24.94
N ILE A 498 -1.97 7.12 -25.24
CA ILE A 498 -2.98 8.19 -25.24
C ILE A 498 -3.98 8.00 -26.38
N GLU A 499 -3.53 7.55 -27.56
CA GLU A 499 -4.42 7.23 -28.68
C GLU A 499 -5.35 6.06 -28.33
N ASN A 500 -4.84 4.99 -27.69
CA ASN A 500 -5.66 3.88 -27.21
C ASN A 500 -6.70 4.35 -26.17
N LEU A 501 -6.27 5.17 -25.20
CA LEU A 501 -7.16 5.77 -24.20
C LEU A 501 -8.28 6.58 -24.86
N ASP A 502 -7.94 7.48 -25.78
CA ASP A 502 -8.90 8.32 -26.49
C ASP A 502 -9.90 7.47 -27.28
N LYS A 503 -9.45 6.45 -28.02
CA LYS A 503 -10.30 5.51 -28.74
C LYS A 503 -11.27 4.80 -27.81
N ASN A 504 -10.77 4.22 -26.71
CA ASN A 504 -11.58 3.47 -25.77
C ASN A 504 -12.58 4.35 -24.99
N VAL A 505 -12.17 5.56 -24.58
CA VAL A 505 -13.09 6.52 -23.94
C VAL A 505 -14.19 6.96 -24.90
N ALA A 506 -13.89 7.14 -26.20
CA ALA A 506 -14.88 7.45 -27.21
C ALA A 506 -15.94 6.32 -27.33
N ILE A 507 -15.52 5.05 -27.32
CA ILE A 507 -16.43 3.90 -27.33
C ILE A 507 -17.30 3.88 -26.05
N LEU A 508 -16.72 4.19 -24.88
CA LEU A 508 -17.49 4.28 -23.64
C LEU A 508 -18.53 5.38 -23.70
N LEU A 509 -18.20 6.55 -24.23
CA LEU A 509 -19.14 7.65 -24.40
C LEU A 509 -20.26 7.31 -25.38
N GLU A 510 -19.95 6.64 -26.49
CA GLU A 510 -20.96 6.16 -27.43
C GLU A 510 -21.92 5.15 -26.77
N LYS A 511 -21.38 4.21 -25.98
CA LYS A 511 -22.18 3.15 -25.34
C LYS A 511 -22.99 3.63 -24.13
N TYR A 512 -22.41 4.49 -23.31
CA TYR A 512 -22.95 4.87 -22.00
C TYR A 512 -23.40 6.32 -21.89
N GLY A 513 -23.02 7.18 -22.81
CA GLY A 513 -23.34 8.61 -22.83
C GLY A 513 -22.49 9.46 -21.89
N LYS A 514 -22.25 9.01 -20.66
CA LYS A 514 -21.45 9.71 -19.63
C LYS A 514 -20.45 8.76 -18.98
N VAL A 515 -19.27 9.27 -18.65
CA VAL A 515 -18.15 8.52 -18.05
C VAL A 515 -17.60 9.29 -16.87
N ALA A 516 -17.43 8.67 -15.71
CA ALA A 516 -16.63 9.23 -14.62
C ALA A 516 -15.23 8.62 -14.60
N VAL A 517 -14.23 9.44 -14.32
CA VAL A 517 -12.84 9.02 -14.09
C VAL A 517 -12.55 9.28 -12.62
N TRP A 518 -12.46 8.23 -11.82
CA TRP A 518 -12.32 8.34 -10.37
C TRP A 518 -10.88 8.08 -9.90
N GLY A 519 -10.32 9.07 -9.21
CA GLY A 519 -8.98 9.04 -8.63
C GLY A 519 -8.00 9.91 -9.39
N MET A 520 -7.89 11.18 -8.98
CA MET A 520 -7.02 12.16 -9.60
C MET A 520 -5.62 12.08 -9.00
N THR A 521 -4.80 11.15 -9.50
CA THR A 521 -3.35 11.13 -9.27
C THR A 521 -2.66 12.14 -10.19
N ILE A 522 -1.39 12.43 -9.91
CA ILE A 522 -0.58 13.33 -10.76
C ILE A 522 -0.52 12.81 -12.19
N SER A 523 -0.27 11.52 -12.37
CA SER A 523 -0.21 10.88 -13.69
C SER A 523 -1.54 11.01 -14.44
N ILE A 524 -2.66 10.87 -13.74
CA ILE A 524 -3.99 11.03 -14.34
C ILE A 524 -4.27 12.49 -14.70
N MET A 525 -3.91 13.43 -13.84
CA MET A 525 -4.03 14.85 -14.18
C MET A 525 -3.20 15.23 -15.40
N ASP A 526 -2.03 14.61 -15.58
CA ASP A 526 -1.21 14.78 -16.77
C ASP A 526 -1.87 14.21 -18.04
N LEU A 527 -2.58 13.07 -17.92
CA LEU A 527 -3.36 12.51 -19.03
C LEU A 527 -4.45 13.47 -19.52
N PHE A 528 -5.13 14.17 -18.61
CA PHE A 528 -6.13 15.18 -19.01
C PHE A 528 -5.55 16.33 -19.85
N LYS A 529 -4.25 16.60 -19.76
CA LYS A 529 -3.58 17.60 -20.63
C LYS A 529 -3.41 17.11 -22.06
N HIS A 530 -3.24 15.82 -22.26
CA HIS A 530 -2.86 15.21 -23.54
C HIS A 530 -4.01 14.48 -24.23
N SER A 531 -4.97 13.96 -23.49
CA SER A 531 -6.13 13.23 -24.00
C SER A 531 -7.24 14.20 -24.42
N LYS A 532 -7.71 14.09 -25.64
CA LYS A 532 -8.86 14.85 -26.15
C LYS A 532 -10.16 14.35 -25.54
N MET A 533 -10.28 13.04 -25.41
CA MET A 533 -11.53 12.40 -24.96
C MET A 533 -11.76 12.54 -23.45
N LEU A 534 -10.70 12.58 -22.63
CA LEU A 534 -10.85 12.90 -21.21
C LEU A 534 -11.37 14.33 -20.99
N ASN A 535 -11.15 15.22 -21.95
CA ASN A 535 -11.67 16.60 -21.93
C ASN A 535 -13.07 16.76 -22.57
N ASP A 536 -13.70 15.66 -23.05
CA ASP A 536 -15.08 15.70 -23.51
C ASP A 536 -16.05 16.13 -22.39
N GLN A 537 -17.09 16.91 -22.72
CA GLN A 537 -18.04 17.48 -21.75
C GLN A 537 -18.75 16.41 -20.90
N ASN A 538 -18.90 15.19 -21.41
CA ASN A 538 -19.55 14.05 -20.76
C ASN A 538 -18.58 13.17 -19.96
N VAL A 539 -17.32 13.57 -19.80
CA VAL A 539 -16.35 12.92 -18.92
C VAL A 539 -16.22 13.73 -17.63
N PHE A 540 -16.39 13.08 -16.49
CA PHE A 540 -16.45 13.69 -15.16
C PHE A 540 -15.25 13.22 -14.32
N PRO A 541 -14.24 14.06 -14.06
CA PRO A 541 -13.18 13.75 -13.12
C PRO A 541 -13.73 13.72 -11.69
N VAL A 542 -13.47 12.65 -10.94
CA VAL A 542 -14.00 12.44 -9.59
C VAL A 542 -12.87 12.15 -8.60
N ASP A 543 -12.89 12.79 -7.44
CA ASP A 543 -12.01 12.46 -6.32
C ASP A 543 -12.70 12.70 -4.97
N ILE A 544 -12.41 11.86 -3.98
CA ILE A 544 -12.92 12.01 -2.61
C ILE A 544 -12.25 13.15 -1.86
N SER A 545 -11.01 13.52 -2.23
CA SER A 545 -10.21 14.55 -1.58
C SER A 545 -10.77 15.95 -1.88
N GLU A 546 -11.17 16.66 -0.81
CA GLU A 546 -11.66 18.02 -0.94
C GLU A 546 -10.59 18.97 -1.50
N SER A 547 -9.33 18.81 -1.11
CA SER A 547 -8.22 19.63 -1.62
C SER A 547 -8.02 19.47 -3.12
N LYS A 548 -8.16 18.25 -3.66
CA LYS A 548 -8.08 18.02 -5.10
C LYS A 548 -9.28 18.59 -5.85
N ARG A 549 -10.47 18.58 -5.24
CA ARG A 549 -11.68 19.18 -5.85
C ARG A 549 -11.62 20.70 -5.97
N GLN A 550 -10.73 21.35 -5.23
CA GLN A 550 -10.46 22.78 -5.35
C GLN A 550 -9.46 23.12 -6.47
N MET A 551 -8.83 22.10 -7.07
CA MET A 551 -7.89 22.28 -8.18
C MET A 551 -8.62 22.39 -9.52
N GLU A 552 -8.06 23.21 -10.41
CA GLU A 552 -8.47 23.22 -11.82
C GLU A 552 -7.70 22.16 -12.59
N LEU A 553 -8.42 21.22 -13.19
CA LEU A 553 -7.86 20.17 -14.03
C LEU A 553 -7.97 20.58 -15.51
N HIS A 554 -6.95 21.25 -16.04
CA HIS A 554 -6.93 21.79 -17.40
C HIS A 554 -8.16 22.68 -17.67
N THR A 555 -9.23 22.15 -18.26
CA THR A 555 -10.48 22.85 -18.54
C THR A 555 -11.65 22.35 -17.70
N LYS A 556 -11.42 21.44 -16.74
CA LYS A 556 -12.46 20.73 -16.01
C LYS A 556 -12.35 20.89 -14.50
N LYS A 557 -13.51 20.89 -13.86
CA LYS A 557 -13.63 20.79 -12.41
C LYS A 557 -13.55 19.32 -11.97
N ILE A 558 -12.91 19.06 -10.83
CA ILE A 558 -12.95 17.75 -10.17
C ILE A 558 -14.17 17.72 -9.24
N TYR A 559 -14.98 16.68 -9.36
CA TYR A 559 -16.24 16.53 -8.65
C TYR A 559 -16.12 15.61 -7.44
N ALA A 560 -17.04 15.78 -6.48
CA ALA A 560 -17.26 14.80 -5.41
C ALA A 560 -17.96 13.53 -5.98
N PRO A 561 -17.86 12.37 -5.31
CA PRO A 561 -18.53 11.15 -5.76
C PRO A 561 -20.05 11.27 -5.96
N ALA A 562 -20.72 12.17 -5.24
CA ALA A 562 -22.15 12.42 -5.39
C ALA A 562 -22.59 12.74 -6.83
N ILE A 563 -21.67 13.27 -7.66
CA ILE A 563 -21.94 13.57 -9.08
C ILE A 563 -22.40 12.32 -9.86
N LEU A 564 -21.99 11.13 -9.43
CA LEU A 564 -22.41 9.88 -10.08
C LEU A 564 -23.93 9.70 -10.08
N ASP A 565 -24.58 10.07 -8.97
CA ASP A 565 -26.03 9.96 -8.81
C ASP A 565 -26.75 11.22 -9.36
N GLU A 566 -26.16 12.41 -9.16
CA GLU A 566 -26.69 13.68 -9.64
C GLU A 566 -26.80 13.70 -11.18
N GLU A 567 -25.76 13.25 -11.86
CA GLU A 567 -25.68 13.20 -13.32
C GLU A 567 -26.06 11.84 -13.91
N GLU A 568 -26.45 10.86 -13.06
CA GLU A 568 -26.82 9.50 -13.46
C GLU A 568 -25.76 8.83 -14.34
N ILE A 569 -24.49 8.85 -13.88
CA ILE A 569 -23.35 8.35 -14.65
C ILE A 569 -23.29 6.82 -14.54
N PRO A 570 -23.43 6.07 -15.67
CA PRO A 570 -23.54 4.63 -15.62
C PRO A 570 -22.18 3.89 -15.59
N VAL A 571 -21.08 4.56 -15.89
CA VAL A 571 -19.75 3.92 -15.92
C VAL A 571 -18.70 4.73 -15.19
N VAL A 572 -17.90 4.02 -14.40
CA VAL A 572 -16.75 4.59 -13.67
C VAL A 572 -15.46 3.95 -14.18
N VAL A 573 -14.54 4.77 -14.66
CA VAL A 573 -13.16 4.39 -14.92
C VAL A 573 -12.34 4.64 -13.66
N VAL A 574 -11.82 3.57 -13.07
CA VAL A 574 -10.96 3.64 -11.89
C VAL A 574 -9.54 3.98 -12.33
N ALA A 575 -9.08 5.15 -11.90
CA ALA A 575 -7.82 5.74 -12.35
C ALA A 575 -6.66 5.59 -11.34
N VAL A 576 -6.85 4.81 -10.27
CA VAL A 576 -5.84 4.53 -9.25
C VAL A 576 -5.70 3.02 -9.07
N PRO A 577 -4.85 2.35 -9.88
CA PRO A 577 -4.74 0.88 -9.85
C PRO A 577 -4.42 0.31 -8.48
N SER A 578 -3.54 0.96 -7.72
CA SER A 578 -3.16 0.54 -6.35
C SER A 578 -4.30 0.59 -5.32
N HIS A 579 -5.39 1.30 -5.61
CA HIS A 579 -6.58 1.43 -4.75
C HIS A 579 -7.86 1.02 -5.49
N GLY A 580 -7.71 0.39 -6.64
CA GLY A 580 -8.81 0.06 -7.55
C GLY A 580 -9.88 -0.81 -6.90
N GLY A 581 -9.49 -1.82 -6.14
CA GLY A 581 -10.42 -2.68 -5.41
C GLY A 581 -11.28 -1.92 -4.39
N GLN A 582 -10.68 -0.97 -3.65
CA GLN A 582 -11.39 -0.13 -2.69
C GLN A 582 -12.40 0.79 -3.38
N ILE A 583 -11.99 1.51 -4.43
CA ILE A 583 -12.86 2.40 -5.19
C ILE A 583 -14.03 1.60 -5.77
N SER A 584 -13.77 0.41 -6.32
CA SER A 584 -14.80 -0.46 -6.88
C SER A 584 -15.83 -0.92 -5.85
N CYS A 585 -15.40 -1.28 -4.63
CA CYS A 585 -16.31 -1.59 -3.53
C CYS A 585 -17.14 -0.37 -3.14
N GLN A 586 -16.51 0.79 -2.98
CA GLN A 586 -17.18 2.03 -2.62
C GLN A 586 -18.23 2.44 -3.66
N VAL A 587 -17.92 2.31 -4.96
CA VAL A 587 -18.87 2.59 -6.05
C VAL A 587 -20.06 1.64 -5.98
N LYS A 588 -19.83 0.34 -5.84
CA LYS A 588 -20.90 -0.67 -5.77
C LYS A 588 -21.83 -0.48 -4.56
N GLU A 589 -21.26 -0.09 -3.41
CA GLU A 589 -22.02 0.12 -2.17
C GLU A 589 -22.86 1.41 -2.22
N ASN A 590 -22.30 2.51 -2.70
CA ASN A 590 -22.88 3.83 -2.55
C ASN A 590 -23.58 4.37 -3.81
N HIS A 591 -23.29 3.79 -5.00
CA HIS A 591 -23.77 4.29 -6.29
C HIS A 591 -24.39 3.16 -7.13
N PRO A 592 -25.57 2.64 -6.74
CA PRO A 592 -26.18 1.46 -7.38
C PRO A 592 -26.59 1.66 -8.84
N LYS A 593 -26.62 2.90 -9.32
CA LYS A 593 -26.90 3.21 -10.74
C LYS A 593 -25.70 2.99 -11.66
N VAL A 594 -24.49 2.85 -11.10
CA VAL A 594 -23.29 2.53 -11.88
C VAL A 594 -23.36 1.06 -12.32
N THR A 595 -23.38 0.85 -13.61
CA THR A 595 -23.52 -0.49 -14.23
C THR A 595 -22.21 -1.10 -14.67
N ALA A 596 -21.16 -0.29 -14.84
CA ALA A 596 -19.84 -0.74 -15.24
C ALA A 596 -18.72 -0.02 -14.47
N ILE A 597 -17.71 -0.78 -14.05
CA ILE A 597 -16.50 -0.27 -13.41
C ILE A 597 -15.30 -0.84 -14.19
N ILE A 598 -14.45 0.03 -14.71
CA ILE A 598 -13.37 -0.31 -15.64
C ILE A 598 -12.05 0.25 -15.10
N ASP A 599 -10.98 -0.53 -15.17
CA ASP A 599 -9.63 -0.07 -14.85
C ASP A 599 -9.09 0.79 -16.01
N ILE A 600 -8.52 1.96 -15.70
CA ILE A 600 -7.94 2.85 -16.71
C ILE A 600 -6.81 2.16 -17.49
N CYS A 601 -6.05 1.27 -16.86
CA CYS A 601 -4.99 0.53 -17.52
C CYS A 601 -5.52 -0.31 -18.69
N ARG A 602 -6.72 -0.88 -18.58
CA ARG A 602 -7.35 -1.59 -19.70
C ARG A 602 -7.64 -0.68 -20.89
N LEU A 603 -7.97 0.58 -20.64
CA LEU A 603 -8.26 1.54 -21.71
C LEU A 603 -7.01 2.04 -22.42
N VAL A 604 -5.86 1.90 -21.76
CA VAL A 604 -4.57 2.35 -22.28
C VAL A 604 -3.82 1.21 -22.97
N ASP A 605 -3.80 0.04 -22.35
CA ASP A 605 -2.97 -1.10 -22.76
C ASP A 605 -3.52 -1.84 -23.99
N PHE A 606 -4.84 -1.78 -24.23
CA PHE A 606 -5.51 -2.56 -25.28
C PHE A 606 -6.23 -1.69 -26.30
N ASP A 607 -6.03 -1.98 -27.59
CA ASP A 607 -6.64 -1.26 -28.70
C ASP A 607 -8.17 -1.43 -28.75
N ASP A 608 -8.72 -2.56 -28.24
CA ASP A 608 -10.14 -2.89 -28.19
C ASP A 608 -10.59 -3.37 -26.79
N ALA A 609 -10.22 -2.63 -25.75
CA ALA A 609 -10.45 -2.99 -24.32
C ALA A 609 -11.93 -3.21 -23.95
N ILE A 610 -12.86 -2.70 -24.75
CA ILE A 610 -14.31 -2.72 -24.45
C ILE A 610 -15.02 -3.91 -25.12
N ALA A 611 -14.36 -4.60 -26.03
CA ALA A 611 -14.86 -5.83 -26.64
C ALA A 611 -14.66 -7.06 -25.72
N LEU A 612 -13.93 -6.93 -24.64
CA LEU A 612 -13.68 -7.93 -23.60
C LEU A 612 -14.51 -7.63 -22.34
#